data_963aa1f7f5ec723697279dd6103b313d
#
_entry.id   963aa1f7f5ec723697279dd6103b313d
#
_cell.length_a   1.000
_cell.length_b   1.000
_cell.length_c   1.000
_cell.angle_alpha   90.00
_cell.angle_beta   90.00
_cell.angle_gamma   90.00
#
_symmetry.space_group_name_H-M   'P 1'
#
loop_
_entity.id
_entity.type
_entity.pdbx_description
1 polymer ?
#
loop_
_entity_poly.entity_id
_entity_poly.type
_entity_poly.pdbx_seq_one_letter_code
_entity_poly.pdbx_strand_id
1 'polypeptide(L)'
;RLHGEPVGQIVDLICTLTHPDPQFLLLVFAADAARELGALEVNLVAPYLAYMRQDKRFHDGESVTSRTFARLVSSTFDKLLTVDPHLHRYPTLSALYTIPTTTLHAAPLLADWIANHVEKPLIVGPDEESEQWAGSIASRIGVPHAVLRKTRHGDRSVDIDVPDLSVWRDRTPVLVDDIASSGRTLAVAAHKLAEQGMRKPECVVVHALFAEDAWSQLTPLFARITSTDAVPHPSNRIGLASLIAGALSSGQTDPRA
;
A
#
# COMPACT_ATOMS: atom_id res chain seq x y z
N ARG A 1 4.85 -8.63 -27.60
CA ARG A 1 4.15 -9.74 -28.27
C ARG A 1 3.41 -10.55 -27.20
N LEU A 2 2.10 -10.76 -27.40
CA LEU A 2 1.32 -11.72 -26.61
C LEU A 2 1.58 -13.14 -27.14
N HIS A 3 1.63 -14.11 -26.21
CA HIS A 3 1.71 -15.53 -26.52
C HIS A 3 0.47 -16.19 -25.95
N GLY A 4 -0.24 -16.97 -26.76
CA GLY A 4 -1.48 -17.63 -26.41
C GLY A 4 -2.63 -17.21 -27.33
N GLU A 5 -3.81 -17.76 -27.07
CA GLU A 5 -5.03 -17.50 -27.85
C GLU A 5 -6.07 -16.82 -26.94
N PRO A 6 -6.16 -15.48 -26.94
CA PRO A 6 -7.10 -14.74 -26.09
C PRO A 6 -8.55 -14.75 -26.62
N VAL A 7 -8.81 -15.36 -27.77
CA VAL A 7 -10.14 -15.41 -28.40
C VAL A 7 -11.18 -15.94 -27.41
N GLY A 8 -12.19 -15.13 -27.12
CA GLY A 8 -13.27 -15.50 -26.21
C GLY A 8 -12.86 -15.61 -24.74
N GLN A 9 -11.67 -15.13 -24.36
CA GLN A 9 -11.16 -15.21 -23.00
C GLN A 9 -11.20 -13.84 -22.29
N ILE A 10 -11.23 -13.87 -20.97
CA ILE A 10 -10.90 -12.73 -20.11
C ILE A 10 -9.38 -12.71 -19.94
N VAL A 11 -8.75 -11.56 -20.17
CA VAL A 11 -7.31 -11.37 -20.05
C VAL A 11 -7.02 -10.46 -18.86
N ASP A 12 -6.37 -10.97 -17.84
CA ASP A 12 -5.90 -10.18 -16.70
C ASP A 12 -4.44 -9.81 -16.91
N LEU A 13 -4.16 -8.51 -17.13
CA LEU A 13 -2.80 -7.97 -17.23
C LEU A 13 -2.30 -7.62 -15.83
N ILE A 14 -1.35 -8.41 -15.31
CA ILE A 14 -0.79 -8.22 -13.98
C ILE A 14 0.46 -7.35 -14.10
N CYS A 15 0.44 -6.17 -13.49
CA CYS A 15 1.56 -5.24 -13.48
C CYS A 15 1.58 -4.39 -12.21
N THR A 16 2.64 -4.51 -11.41
CA THR A 16 2.87 -3.55 -10.34
C THR A 16 3.42 -2.24 -10.93
N LEU A 17 2.75 -1.13 -10.65
CA LEU A 17 3.02 0.16 -11.30
C LEU A 17 4.06 0.98 -10.53
N THR A 18 5.24 0.40 -10.29
CA THR A 18 6.34 1.08 -9.56
C THR A 18 7.04 2.15 -10.40
N HIS A 19 7.08 1.95 -11.72
CA HIS A 19 7.59 2.89 -12.71
C HIS A 19 6.51 3.13 -13.75
N PRO A 20 5.43 3.85 -13.41
CA PRO A 20 4.21 3.89 -14.22
C PRO A 20 4.42 4.48 -15.62
N ASP A 21 5.30 5.48 -15.78
CA ASP A 21 5.51 6.17 -17.05
C ASP A 21 5.93 5.22 -18.16
N PRO A 22 7.00 4.41 -18.04
CA PRO A 22 7.36 3.45 -19.09
C PRO A 22 6.44 2.23 -19.13
N GLN A 23 5.80 1.86 -18.02
CA GLN A 23 4.96 0.66 -17.93
C GLN A 23 3.59 0.87 -18.56
N PHE A 24 2.97 2.06 -18.36
CA PHE A 24 1.59 2.28 -18.75
C PHE A 24 1.37 2.18 -20.27
N LEU A 25 2.25 2.74 -21.08
CA LEU A 25 2.13 2.64 -22.54
C LEU A 25 2.26 1.19 -23.04
N LEU A 26 3.11 0.39 -22.39
CA LEU A 26 3.22 -1.04 -22.70
C LEU A 26 1.93 -1.81 -22.35
N LEU A 27 1.27 -1.43 -21.26
CA LEU A 27 -0.02 -2.00 -20.86
C LEU A 27 -1.12 -1.63 -21.85
N VAL A 28 -1.16 -0.38 -22.35
CA VAL A 28 -2.10 0.05 -23.40
C VAL A 28 -1.92 -0.80 -24.65
N PHE A 29 -0.69 -0.94 -25.15
CA PHE A 29 -0.42 -1.78 -26.33
C PHE A 29 -0.76 -3.27 -26.11
N ALA A 30 -0.55 -3.77 -24.89
CA ALA A 30 -0.91 -5.15 -24.55
C ALA A 30 -2.44 -5.35 -24.54
N ALA A 31 -3.17 -4.38 -23.99
CA ALA A 31 -4.62 -4.39 -23.96
C ALA A 31 -5.23 -4.34 -25.37
N ASP A 32 -4.73 -3.43 -26.22
CA ASP A 32 -5.16 -3.33 -27.62
C ASP A 32 -4.87 -4.62 -28.39
N ALA A 33 -3.66 -5.16 -28.26
CA ALA A 33 -3.31 -6.43 -28.89
C ALA A 33 -4.19 -7.59 -28.44
N ALA A 34 -4.54 -7.66 -27.14
CA ALA A 34 -5.45 -8.69 -26.64
C ALA A 34 -6.84 -8.56 -27.25
N ARG A 35 -7.37 -7.34 -27.37
CA ARG A 35 -8.68 -7.07 -28.01
C ARG A 35 -8.68 -7.39 -29.50
N GLU A 36 -7.66 -6.96 -30.23
CA GLU A 36 -7.49 -7.28 -31.65
C GLU A 36 -7.43 -8.81 -31.91
N LEU A 37 -6.87 -9.55 -30.95
CA LEU A 37 -6.82 -11.01 -30.98
C LEU A 37 -8.10 -11.68 -30.46
N GLY A 38 -9.16 -10.91 -30.13
CA GLY A 38 -10.48 -11.44 -29.78
C GLY A 38 -10.72 -11.69 -28.29
N ALA A 39 -9.97 -11.06 -27.39
CA ALA A 39 -10.30 -11.09 -25.97
C ALA A 39 -11.68 -10.45 -25.72
N LEU A 40 -12.49 -11.05 -24.84
CA LEU A 40 -13.81 -10.54 -24.45
C LEU A 40 -13.68 -9.38 -23.46
N GLU A 41 -12.70 -9.43 -22.58
CA GLU A 41 -12.48 -8.48 -21.52
C GLU A 41 -10.98 -8.40 -21.22
N VAL A 42 -10.46 -7.20 -20.96
CA VAL A 42 -9.06 -6.99 -20.61
C VAL A 42 -8.99 -6.18 -19.32
N ASN A 43 -8.56 -6.80 -18.23
CA ASN A 43 -8.50 -6.21 -16.90
C ASN A 43 -7.08 -5.82 -16.52
N LEU A 44 -6.95 -4.83 -15.64
CA LEU A 44 -5.70 -4.50 -14.98
C LEU A 44 -5.70 -5.03 -13.54
N VAL A 45 -4.71 -5.85 -13.22
CA VAL A 45 -4.38 -6.25 -11.85
C VAL A 45 -3.10 -5.52 -11.45
N ALA A 46 -3.24 -4.47 -10.66
CA ALA A 46 -2.13 -3.64 -10.20
C ALA A 46 -1.92 -3.85 -8.69
N PRO A 47 -1.06 -4.79 -8.24
CA PRO A 47 -0.80 -4.97 -6.81
C PRO A 47 -0.40 -3.67 -6.11
N TYR A 48 0.41 -2.83 -6.76
CA TYR A 48 0.62 -1.43 -6.40
C TYR A 48 0.05 -0.52 -7.49
N LEU A 49 -0.81 0.42 -7.09
CA LEU A 49 -1.46 1.40 -7.96
C LEU A 49 -0.78 2.77 -7.82
N ALA A 50 -0.17 3.23 -8.91
CA ALA A 50 0.57 4.50 -8.94
C ALA A 50 -0.32 5.74 -8.87
N TYR A 51 0.31 6.90 -8.62
CA TYR A 51 -0.26 8.25 -8.61
C TYR A 51 -1.35 8.54 -7.56
N MET A 52 -1.73 7.57 -6.72
CA MET A 52 -2.80 7.75 -5.74
C MET A 52 -2.45 8.74 -4.62
N ARG A 53 -1.14 9.00 -4.38
CA ARG A 53 -0.68 9.94 -3.34
C ARG A 53 -0.83 11.41 -3.73
N GLN A 54 -0.96 11.75 -5.02
CA GLN A 54 -1.26 13.11 -5.48
C GLN A 54 -2.77 13.26 -5.75
N ASP A 55 -3.52 13.33 -4.68
CA ASP A 55 -4.98 13.40 -4.63
C ASP A 55 -5.54 14.83 -4.57
N LYS A 56 -4.65 15.84 -4.47
CA LYS A 56 -4.95 17.26 -4.55
C LYS A 56 -3.83 18.01 -5.25
N ARG A 57 -4.07 19.27 -5.59
CA ARG A 57 -3.00 20.21 -5.98
C ARG A 57 -2.21 20.61 -4.74
N PHE A 58 -0.89 20.51 -4.80
CA PHE A 58 0.00 21.03 -3.77
C PHE A 58 0.43 22.44 -4.09
N HIS A 59 0.56 22.79 -5.40
CA HIS A 59 0.88 24.14 -5.89
C HIS A 59 -0.05 24.53 -7.04
N ASP A 60 -0.21 25.83 -7.27
CA ASP A 60 -0.96 26.36 -8.40
C ASP A 60 -0.33 25.91 -9.70
N GLY A 61 -1.19 25.57 -10.68
CA GLY A 61 -0.74 25.06 -11.98
C GLY A 61 -0.50 23.56 -12.06
N GLU A 62 -0.47 22.83 -10.96
CA GLU A 62 -0.35 21.36 -10.96
C GLU A 62 -1.66 20.68 -11.35
N SER A 63 -1.56 19.52 -12.00
CA SER A 63 -2.70 18.61 -12.17
C SER A 63 -2.88 17.72 -10.94
N VAL A 64 -4.08 17.19 -10.72
CA VAL A 64 -4.31 16.11 -9.78
C VAL A 64 -4.08 14.79 -10.50
N THR A 65 -2.86 14.24 -10.37
CA THR A 65 -2.41 13.08 -11.19
C THR A 65 -3.24 11.84 -10.95
N SER A 66 -3.75 11.62 -9.72
CA SER A 66 -4.65 10.50 -9.43
C SER A 66 -5.89 10.49 -10.33
N ARG A 67 -6.51 11.66 -10.59
CA ARG A 67 -7.67 11.81 -11.48
C ARG A 67 -7.32 11.57 -12.95
N THR A 68 -6.18 12.11 -13.37
CA THR A 68 -5.74 11.94 -14.75
C THR A 68 -5.41 10.48 -15.04
N PHE A 69 -4.68 9.83 -14.13
CA PHE A 69 -4.34 8.42 -14.27
C PHE A 69 -5.55 7.51 -14.21
N ALA A 70 -6.50 7.78 -13.31
CA ALA A 70 -7.76 7.02 -13.22
C ALA A 70 -8.55 7.06 -14.54
N ARG A 71 -8.60 8.24 -15.21
CA ARG A 71 -9.24 8.37 -16.53
C ARG A 71 -8.51 7.55 -17.61
N LEU A 72 -7.18 7.56 -17.61
CA LEU A 72 -6.37 6.77 -18.56
C LEU A 72 -6.58 5.27 -18.36
N VAL A 73 -6.53 4.79 -17.13
CA VAL A 73 -6.82 3.38 -16.81
C VAL A 73 -8.24 3.01 -17.19
N SER A 74 -9.23 3.85 -16.85
CA SER A 74 -10.63 3.58 -17.16
C SER A 74 -10.94 3.59 -18.67
N SER A 75 -10.15 4.30 -19.47
CA SER A 75 -10.30 4.27 -20.93
C SER A 75 -9.61 3.07 -21.58
N THR A 76 -8.72 2.39 -20.86
CA THR A 76 -7.89 1.31 -21.40
C THR A 76 -8.38 -0.06 -20.98
N PHE A 77 -8.88 -0.21 -19.77
CA PHE A 77 -9.24 -1.50 -19.16
C PHE A 77 -10.72 -1.60 -18.86
N ASP A 78 -11.21 -2.84 -18.75
CA ASP A 78 -12.61 -3.12 -18.44
C ASP A 78 -12.84 -3.20 -16.92
N LYS A 79 -11.83 -3.65 -16.15
CA LYS A 79 -11.84 -3.69 -14.67
C LYS A 79 -10.47 -3.39 -14.09
N LEU A 80 -10.44 -2.96 -12.82
CA LEU A 80 -9.22 -2.75 -12.05
C LEU A 80 -9.29 -3.51 -10.73
N LEU A 81 -8.25 -4.30 -10.44
CA LEU A 81 -8.00 -4.90 -9.13
C LEU A 81 -6.68 -4.37 -8.58
N THR A 82 -6.68 -3.96 -7.32
CA THR A 82 -5.47 -3.48 -6.63
C THR A 82 -5.48 -3.85 -5.15
N VAL A 83 -4.31 -3.69 -4.49
CA VAL A 83 -4.16 -3.97 -3.05
C VAL A 83 -3.86 -2.67 -2.32
N ASP A 84 -4.62 -2.37 -1.27
CA ASP A 84 -4.48 -1.21 -0.39
C ASP A 84 -4.03 0.08 -1.11
N PRO A 85 -4.82 0.59 -2.08
CA PRO A 85 -4.51 1.84 -2.73
C PRO A 85 -4.63 2.98 -1.71
N HIS A 86 -3.74 3.97 -1.83
CA HIS A 86 -3.73 5.13 -0.94
C HIS A 86 -4.97 6.02 -1.14
N LEU A 87 -6.00 5.86 -0.30
CA LEU A 87 -7.32 6.50 -0.44
C LEU A 87 -7.60 7.52 0.67
N HIS A 88 -6.76 8.55 0.83
CA HIS A 88 -6.99 9.55 1.88
C HIS A 88 -8.20 10.45 1.67
N ARG A 89 -8.41 10.90 0.42
CA ARG A 89 -9.44 11.89 0.09
C ARG A 89 -10.63 11.29 -0.64
N TYR A 90 -10.53 10.06 -1.02
CA TYR A 90 -11.58 9.36 -1.76
C TYR A 90 -12.10 8.21 -0.90
N PRO A 91 -13.41 8.06 -0.74
CA PRO A 91 -13.97 6.98 0.08
C PRO A 91 -13.71 5.60 -0.55
N THR A 92 -13.68 5.54 -1.88
CA THR A 92 -13.47 4.32 -2.67
C THR A 92 -12.80 4.66 -4.00
N LEU A 93 -12.27 3.66 -4.70
CA LEU A 93 -11.74 3.83 -6.07
C LEU A 93 -12.82 4.24 -7.07
N SER A 94 -14.08 3.83 -6.89
CA SER A 94 -15.19 4.20 -7.76
C SER A 94 -15.50 5.70 -7.77
N ALA A 95 -15.01 6.47 -6.79
CA ALA A 95 -15.05 7.94 -6.83
C ALA A 95 -14.10 8.55 -7.89
N LEU A 96 -13.16 7.76 -8.42
CA LEU A 96 -12.16 8.19 -9.41
C LEU A 96 -12.27 7.43 -10.72
N TYR A 97 -12.44 6.11 -10.65
CA TYR A 97 -12.47 5.22 -11.80
C TYR A 97 -13.89 5.02 -12.27
N THR A 98 -14.12 5.02 -13.58
CA THR A 98 -15.44 4.80 -14.19
C THR A 98 -15.70 3.34 -14.57
N ILE A 99 -14.71 2.49 -14.38
CA ILE A 99 -14.80 1.03 -14.54
C ILE A 99 -14.99 0.34 -13.19
N PRO A 100 -15.51 -0.89 -13.13
CA PRO A 100 -15.56 -1.67 -11.90
C PRO A 100 -14.17 -1.80 -11.27
N THR A 101 -14.10 -1.60 -9.94
CA THR A 101 -12.85 -1.66 -9.19
C THR A 101 -12.97 -2.64 -8.03
N THR A 102 -11.91 -3.38 -7.76
CA THR A 102 -11.79 -4.26 -6.60
C THR A 102 -10.57 -3.85 -5.78
N THR A 103 -10.79 -3.52 -4.52
CA THR A 103 -9.74 -3.24 -3.54
C THR A 103 -9.57 -4.45 -2.64
N LEU A 104 -8.37 -5.02 -2.61
CA LEU A 104 -7.99 -6.07 -1.67
C LEU A 104 -7.23 -5.47 -0.49
N HIS A 105 -7.35 -6.08 0.68
CA HIS A 105 -6.70 -5.61 1.90
C HIS A 105 -5.68 -6.64 2.39
N ALA A 106 -4.42 -6.20 2.51
CA ALA A 106 -3.32 -7.02 3.00
C ALA A 106 -3.24 -7.07 4.54
N ALA A 107 -3.99 -6.22 5.27
CA ALA A 107 -3.96 -6.17 6.74
C ALA A 107 -4.07 -7.55 7.41
N PRO A 108 -4.94 -8.50 6.96
CA PRO A 108 -4.97 -9.84 7.51
C PRO A 108 -3.66 -10.61 7.36
N LEU A 109 -2.98 -10.46 6.21
CA LEU A 109 -1.70 -11.14 5.94
C LEU A 109 -0.56 -10.54 6.78
N LEU A 110 -0.55 -9.20 6.95
CA LEU A 110 0.38 -8.53 7.84
C LEU A 110 0.18 -8.99 9.30
N ALA A 111 -1.07 -9.04 9.76
CA ALA A 111 -1.41 -9.49 11.10
C ALA A 111 -0.93 -10.93 11.36
N ASP A 112 -1.23 -11.84 10.45
CA ASP A 112 -0.83 -13.25 10.53
C ASP A 112 0.71 -13.38 10.52
N TRP A 113 1.41 -12.57 9.69
CA TRP A 113 2.87 -12.55 9.68
C TRP A 113 3.43 -12.04 11.01
N ILE A 114 2.92 -10.93 11.56
CA ILE A 114 3.36 -10.34 12.83
C ILE A 114 3.15 -11.35 13.97
N ALA A 115 1.98 -11.99 14.05
CA ALA A 115 1.68 -12.97 15.08
C ALA A 115 2.67 -14.14 15.12
N ASN A 116 3.17 -14.55 13.93
CA ASN A 116 4.06 -15.70 13.83
C ASN A 116 5.56 -15.35 13.95
N HIS A 117 5.95 -14.06 13.84
CA HIS A 117 7.36 -13.68 13.72
C HIS A 117 7.82 -12.63 14.73
N VAL A 118 6.92 -11.99 15.48
CA VAL A 118 7.26 -10.94 16.44
C VAL A 118 6.83 -11.36 17.85
N GLU A 119 7.78 -11.37 18.76
CA GLU A 119 7.50 -11.67 20.17
C GLU A 119 6.83 -10.48 20.86
N LYS A 120 5.67 -10.71 21.52
CA LYS A 120 4.91 -9.70 22.23
C LYS A 120 4.75 -8.38 21.44
N PRO A 121 4.12 -8.37 20.27
CA PRO A 121 4.04 -7.16 19.47
C PRO A 121 3.18 -6.08 20.15
N LEU A 122 3.56 -4.82 19.93
CA LEU A 122 2.75 -3.62 20.10
C LEU A 122 2.60 -3.00 18.70
N ILE A 123 1.41 -2.99 18.15
CA ILE A 123 1.18 -2.38 16.84
C ILE A 123 1.21 -0.87 16.98
N VAL A 124 1.98 -0.20 16.11
CA VAL A 124 2.14 1.26 16.15
C VAL A 124 1.82 1.84 14.78
N GLY A 125 0.78 2.69 14.73
CA GLY A 125 0.50 3.53 13.58
C GLY A 125 1.42 4.76 13.61
N PRO A 126 2.18 5.05 12.54
CA PRO A 126 3.12 6.17 12.50
C PRO A 126 2.46 7.54 12.43
N ASP A 127 1.16 7.60 12.14
CA ASP A 127 0.34 8.81 12.16
C ASP A 127 -1.16 8.48 12.29
N GLU A 128 -2.00 9.53 12.38
CA GLU A 128 -3.46 9.37 12.55
C GLU A 128 -4.14 8.66 11.38
N GLU A 129 -3.56 8.73 10.19
CA GLU A 129 -4.10 8.12 8.98
C GLU A 129 -4.01 6.59 9.04
N SER A 130 -3.03 6.08 9.79
CA SER A 130 -2.81 4.63 10.02
C SER A 130 -3.65 4.04 11.17
N GLU A 131 -4.48 4.83 11.89
CA GLU A 131 -5.20 4.38 13.09
C GLU A 131 -6.12 3.18 12.83
N GLN A 132 -6.97 3.27 11.80
CA GLN A 132 -7.88 2.17 11.48
C GLN A 132 -7.12 0.90 11.08
N TRP A 133 -6.00 1.08 10.39
CA TRP A 133 -5.14 0.00 9.95
C TRP A 133 -4.45 -0.69 11.13
N ALA A 134 -3.79 0.09 11.97
CA ALA A 134 -3.12 -0.40 13.17
C ALA A 134 -4.12 -1.09 14.12
N GLY A 135 -5.30 -0.49 14.33
CA GLY A 135 -6.37 -1.06 15.14
C GLY A 135 -6.92 -2.38 14.59
N SER A 136 -7.10 -2.47 13.27
CA SER A 136 -7.57 -3.70 12.61
C SER A 136 -6.57 -4.85 12.75
N ILE A 137 -5.28 -4.60 12.51
CA ILE A 137 -4.20 -5.58 12.68
C ILE A 137 -4.13 -6.04 14.14
N ALA A 138 -4.09 -5.09 15.08
CA ALA A 138 -3.99 -5.39 16.50
C ALA A 138 -5.18 -6.21 17.02
N SER A 139 -6.40 -5.86 16.63
CA SER A 139 -7.62 -6.56 17.00
C SER A 139 -7.63 -8.00 16.49
N ARG A 140 -7.14 -8.23 15.26
CA ARG A 140 -7.08 -9.57 14.66
C ARG A 140 -6.21 -10.54 15.45
N ILE A 141 -5.10 -10.05 16.01
CA ILE A 141 -4.14 -10.90 16.75
C ILE A 141 -4.20 -10.73 18.27
N GLY A 142 -5.16 -9.92 18.76
CA GLY A 142 -5.41 -9.77 20.20
C GLY A 142 -4.29 -9.06 20.96
N VAL A 143 -3.66 -8.03 20.37
CA VAL A 143 -2.55 -7.28 20.97
C VAL A 143 -2.88 -5.79 21.10
N PRO A 144 -2.18 -5.03 21.98
CA PRO A 144 -2.38 -3.61 22.07
C PRO A 144 -1.88 -2.87 20.82
N HIS A 145 -2.44 -1.68 20.58
CA HIS A 145 -1.94 -0.75 19.58
C HIS A 145 -1.82 0.67 20.14
N ALA A 146 -1.00 1.46 19.49
CA ALA A 146 -0.84 2.89 19.72
C ALA A 146 -0.75 3.61 18.38
N VAL A 147 -1.12 4.90 18.36
CA VAL A 147 -1.02 5.73 17.16
C VAL A 147 -0.26 6.99 17.52
N LEU A 148 0.73 7.33 16.71
CA LEU A 148 1.49 8.56 16.84
C LEU A 148 0.72 9.69 16.16
N ARG A 149 0.75 10.90 16.73
CA ARG A 149 0.00 12.05 16.22
C ARG A 149 0.95 13.13 15.70
N LYS A 150 0.72 13.59 14.48
CA LYS A 150 1.45 14.72 13.92
C LYS A 150 0.91 16.02 14.48
N THR A 151 1.70 16.73 15.29
CA THR A 151 1.41 18.10 15.73
C THR A 151 2.18 19.08 14.85
N ARG A 152 1.48 19.98 14.17
CA ARG A 152 2.10 21.03 13.34
C ARG A 152 2.31 22.28 14.20
N HIS A 153 3.56 22.68 14.41
CA HIS A 153 3.92 23.95 15.02
C HIS A 153 4.36 24.92 13.91
N GLY A 154 3.37 25.60 13.26
CA GLY A 154 3.64 26.55 12.15
C GLY A 154 4.03 25.85 10.83
N ASP A 155 4.53 26.65 9.87
CA ASP A 155 4.76 26.18 8.48
C ASP A 155 6.00 25.30 8.28
N ARG A 156 6.87 25.13 9.29
CA ARG A 156 8.20 24.49 9.09
C ARG A 156 8.59 23.38 10.06
N SER A 157 7.88 23.16 11.16
CA SER A 157 8.19 22.06 12.09
C SER A 157 7.01 21.11 12.25
N VAL A 158 7.24 19.84 11.92
CA VAL A 158 6.34 18.73 12.23
C VAL A 158 6.93 18.04 13.45
N ASP A 159 6.25 18.09 14.58
CA ASP A 159 6.55 17.24 15.73
C ASP A 159 5.60 16.05 15.73
N ILE A 160 6.06 14.92 16.27
CA ILE A 160 5.23 13.73 16.44
C ILE A 160 5.03 13.55 17.95
N ASP A 161 3.79 13.66 18.37
CA ASP A 161 3.37 13.35 19.74
C ASP A 161 3.22 11.84 19.91
N VAL A 162 3.87 11.30 20.92
CA VAL A 162 3.85 9.88 21.24
C VAL A 162 3.08 9.70 22.55
N PRO A 163 2.02 8.89 22.57
CA PRO A 163 1.34 8.58 23.83
C PRO A 163 2.31 7.90 24.81
N ASP A 164 1.99 7.91 26.09
CA ASP A 164 2.81 7.20 27.10
C ASP A 164 2.74 5.68 26.83
N LEU A 165 3.89 5.13 26.42
CA LEU A 165 4.06 3.70 26.14
C LEU A 165 4.71 2.93 27.30
N SER A 166 4.88 3.55 28.45
CA SER A 166 5.61 2.99 29.60
C SER A 166 5.07 1.63 30.07
N VAL A 167 3.76 1.40 29.93
CA VAL A 167 3.09 0.13 30.27
C VAL A 167 3.39 -1.01 29.30
N TRP A 168 4.01 -0.72 28.15
CA TRP A 168 4.32 -1.69 27.09
C TRP A 168 5.82 -1.81 26.79
N ARG A 169 6.71 -1.37 27.70
CA ARG A 169 8.18 -1.42 27.50
C ARG A 169 8.73 -2.84 27.27
N ASP A 170 8.03 -3.86 27.73
CA ASP A 170 8.41 -5.27 27.50
C ASP A 170 8.00 -5.79 26.11
N ARG A 171 7.25 -5.00 25.33
CA ARG A 171 6.77 -5.37 24.01
C ARG A 171 7.70 -4.87 22.90
N THR A 172 7.62 -5.52 21.75
CA THR A 172 8.32 -5.13 20.53
C THR A 172 7.40 -4.21 19.70
N PRO A 173 7.73 -2.91 19.52
CA PRO A 173 6.94 -2.04 18.66
C PRO A 173 7.03 -2.51 17.21
N VAL A 174 5.89 -2.56 16.53
CA VAL A 174 5.79 -2.87 15.10
C VAL A 174 5.11 -1.71 14.41
N LEU A 175 5.89 -0.88 13.70
CA LEU A 175 5.35 0.19 12.88
C LEU A 175 4.69 -0.42 11.63
N VAL A 176 3.41 -0.10 11.41
CA VAL A 176 2.64 -0.60 10.27
C VAL A 176 2.15 0.57 9.42
N ASP A 177 2.31 0.46 8.09
CA ASP A 177 1.91 1.50 7.16
C ASP A 177 1.50 0.88 5.80
N ASP A 178 0.73 1.62 4.98
CA ASP A 178 0.40 1.21 3.62
C ASP A 178 1.63 1.31 2.70
N ILE A 179 2.38 2.42 2.78
CA ILE A 179 3.48 2.74 1.87
C ILE A 179 4.73 3.24 2.61
N ALA A 180 5.84 2.56 2.43
CA ALA A 180 7.17 3.10 2.76
C ALA A 180 7.77 3.77 1.50
N SER A 181 7.74 5.10 1.42
CA SER A 181 8.32 5.87 0.31
C SER A 181 9.58 6.63 0.79
N SER A 182 9.52 7.91 1.10
CA SER A 182 10.67 8.64 1.65
C SER A 182 11.12 8.15 3.04
N GLY A 183 10.30 7.40 3.73
CA GLY A 183 10.58 6.85 5.04
C GLY A 183 10.65 7.88 6.19
N ARG A 184 10.45 9.16 5.93
CA ARG A 184 10.59 10.23 6.95
C ARG A 184 9.69 10.01 8.16
N THR A 185 8.41 9.68 7.94
CA THR A 185 7.46 9.40 9.02
C THR A 185 7.92 8.20 9.85
N LEU A 186 8.34 7.12 9.20
CA LEU A 186 8.84 5.90 9.84
C LEU A 186 10.13 6.17 10.65
N ALA A 187 11.06 6.98 10.10
CA ALA A 187 12.30 7.34 10.80
C ALA A 187 12.01 8.16 12.06
N VAL A 188 11.16 9.18 11.97
CA VAL A 188 10.78 10.00 13.14
C VAL A 188 10.06 9.15 14.17
N ALA A 189 9.14 8.29 13.77
CA ALA A 189 8.46 7.36 14.67
C ALA A 189 9.45 6.42 15.40
N ALA A 190 10.42 5.86 14.68
CA ALA A 190 11.43 4.99 15.27
C ALA A 190 12.31 5.73 16.32
N HIS A 191 12.72 6.97 16.04
CA HIS A 191 13.46 7.81 16.99
C HIS A 191 12.62 8.12 18.23
N LYS A 192 11.36 8.50 18.05
CA LYS A 192 10.45 8.79 19.17
C LYS A 192 10.20 7.58 20.06
N LEU A 193 10.06 6.38 19.48
CA LEU A 193 9.95 5.15 20.25
C LEU A 193 11.23 4.86 21.06
N ALA A 194 12.40 5.15 20.50
CA ALA A 194 13.68 5.02 21.21
C ALA A 194 13.80 6.03 22.37
N GLU A 195 13.35 7.29 22.20
CA GLU A 195 13.29 8.31 23.26
C GLU A 195 12.40 7.88 24.43
N GLN A 196 11.33 7.10 24.18
CA GLN A 196 10.46 6.50 25.20
C GLN A 196 11.05 5.26 25.88
N GLY A 197 12.26 4.86 25.48
CA GLY A 197 12.94 3.67 26.02
C GLY A 197 12.33 2.34 25.54
N MET A 198 11.63 2.35 24.41
CA MET A 198 11.09 1.13 23.80
C MET A 198 12.20 0.29 23.16
N ARG A 199 11.94 -1.00 22.96
CA ARG A 199 12.81 -1.88 22.17
C ARG A 199 12.95 -1.33 20.74
N LYS A 200 14.03 -1.70 20.06
CA LYS A 200 14.23 -1.37 18.64
C LYS A 200 13.05 -1.88 17.83
N PRO A 201 12.32 -1.01 17.10
CA PRO A 201 11.09 -1.37 16.44
C PRO A 201 11.31 -2.29 15.24
N GLU A 202 10.29 -3.01 14.85
CA GLU A 202 10.14 -3.61 13.53
C GLU A 202 9.24 -2.75 12.64
N CYS A 203 9.34 -2.90 11.32
CA CYS A 203 8.49 -2.21 10.36
C CYS A 203 7.85 -3.23 9.42
N VAL A 204 6.53 -3.15 9.25
CA VAL A 204 5.78 -4.03 8.35
C VAL A 204 4.87 -3.17 7.48
N VAL A 205 5.10 -3.18 6.16
CA VAL A 205 4.38 -2.32 5.20
C VAL A 205 3.83 -3.12 4.03
N VAL A 206 2.80 -2.57 3.36
CA VAL A 206 2.30 -3.20 2.14
C VAL A 206 3.23 -2.87 0.98
N HIS A 207 3.43 -1.60 0.66
CA HIS A 207 4.15 -1.16 -0.52
C HIS A 207 5.55 -0.65 -0.20
N ALA A 208 6.56 -1.43 -0.52
CA ALA A 208 7.98 -1.12 -0.29
C ALA A 208 8.57 -0.32 -1.46
N LEU A 209 8.24 0.97 -1.57
CA LEU A 209 8.75 1.82 -2.64
C LEU A 209 10.17 2.33 -2.37
N PHE A 210 10.47 2.72 -1.13
CA PHE A 210 11.77 3.20 -0.65
C PHE A 210 12.49 4.11 -1.67
N ALA A 211 11.90 5.29 -1.88
CA ALA A 211 12.45 6.29 -2.79
C ALA A 211 13.88 6.70 -2.38
N GLU A 212 14.75 6.88 -3.38
CA GLU A 212 16.12 7.35 -3.19
C GLU A 212 16.93 6.48 -2.21
N ASP A 213 17.43 7.08 -1.12
CA ASP A 213 18.24 6.46 -0.09
C ASP A 213 17.45 6.01 1.16
N ALA A 214 16.12 6.07 1.11
CA ALA A 214 15.24 5.76 2.25
C ALA A 214 15.52 4.38 2.86
N TRP A 215 15.80 3.37 2.02
CA TRP A 215 16.13 2.02 2.51
C TRP A 215 17.39 2.02 3.39
N SER A 216 18.46 2.67 2.96
CA SER A 216 19.72 2.73 3.70
C SER A 216 19.59 3.54 4.98
N GLN A 217 18.77 4.59 4.99
CA GLN A 217 18.49 5.40 6.17
C GLN A 217 17.61 4.68 7.20
N LEU A 218 16.64 3.90 6.76
CA LEU A 218 15.71 3.21 7.65
C LEU A 218 16.28 1.91 8.25
N THR A 219 17.05 1.16 7.48
CA THR A 219 17.58 -0.15 7.93
C THR A 219 18.28 -0.09 9.29
N PRO A 220 19.10 0.93 9.64
CA PRO A 220 19.72 1.02 10.95
C PRO A 220 18.74 1.27 12.11
N LEU A 221 17.57 1.85 11.83
CA LEU A 221 16.57 2.25 12.84
C LEU A 221 15.68 1.08 13.24
N PHE A 222 15.55 0.07 12.42
CA PHE A 222 14.65 -1.06 12.64
C PHE A 222 15.42 -2.35 12.91
N ALA A 223 14.88 -3.22 13.77
CA ALA A 223 15.39 -4.57 13.95
C ALA A 223 15.17 -5.41 12.68
N ARG A 224 14.05 -5.17 12.01
CA ARG A 224 13.69 -5.79 10.73
C ARG A 224 12.69 -4.91 10.00
N ILE A 225 12.79 -4.86 8.66
CA ILE A 225 11.79 -4.26 7.78
C ILE A 225 11.25 -5.37 6.89
N THR A 226 9.93 -5.52 6.89
CA THR A 226 9.20 -6.54 6.13
C THR A 226 8.11 -5.88 5.29
N SER A 227 7.88 -6.40 4.09
CA SER A 227 6.81 -5.94 3.22
C SER A 227 6.11 -7.08 2.50
N THR A 228 4.97 -6.76 1.91
CA THR A 228 4.37 -7.64 0.91
C THR A 228 5.19 -7.64 -0.38
N ASP A 229 4.85 -8.55 -1.29
CA ASP A 229 5.42 -8.61 -2.63
C ASP A 229 4.65 -7.78 -3.67
N ALA A 230 3.80 -6.82 -3.22
CA ALA A 230 3.15 -5.84 -4.11
C ALA A 230 4.15 -5.07 -4.97
N VAL A 231 5.33 -4.78 -4.41
CA VAL A 231 6.46 -4.12 -5.06
C VAL A 231 7.70 -4.99 -4.89
N PRO A 232 8.42 -5.36 -5.96
CA PRO A 232 9.66 -6.15 -5.83
C PRO A 232 10.70 -5.41 -4.99
N HIS A 233 11.06 -5.98 -3.84
CA HIS A 233 12.04 -5.39 -2.92
C HIS A 233 12.67 -6.47 -2.02
N PRO A 234 13.95 -6.29 -1.54
CA PRO A 234 14.60 -7.23 -0.63
C PRO A 234 13.88 -7.48 0.70
N SER A 235 12.97 -6.60 1.11
CA SER A 235 12.15 -6.76 2.34
C SER A 235 10.95 -7.70 2.16
N ASN A 236 10.62 -8.14 0.95
CA ASN A 236 9.44 -8.97 0.69
C ASN A 236 9.49 -10.30 1.44
N ARG A 237 8.47 -10.55 2.27
CA ARG A 237 8.29 -11.80 3.03
C ARG A 237 6.81 -12.23 3.07
N ILE A 238 5.89 -11.38 2.64
CA ILE A 238 4.45 -11.61 2.70
C ILE A 238 3.92 -11.67 1.27
N GLY A 239 3.48 -12.85 0.84
CA GLY A 239 3.00 -13.08 -0.53
C GLY A 239 1.54 -12.67 -0.72
N LEU A 240 1.22 -11.98 -1.82
CA LEU A 240 -0.13 -11.57 -2.22
C LEU A 240 -0.78 -12.51 -3.23
N ALA A 241 -0.04 -13.46 -3.79
CA ALA A 241 -0.52 -14.30 -4.88
C ALA A 241 -1.84 -15.02 -4.55
N SER A 242 -1.96 -15.62 -3.36
CA SER A 242 -3.19 -16.33 -2.96
C SER A 242 -4.37 -15.37 -2.76
N LEU A 243 -4.13 -14.17 -2.23
CA LEU A 243 -5.15 -13.13 -2.06
C LEU A 243 -5.70 -12.67 -3.41
N ILE A 244 -4.81 -12.37 -4.36
CA ILE A 244 -5.17 -11.92 -5.71
C ILE A 244 -5.87 -13.06 -6.48
N ALA A 245 -5.31 -14.27 -6.47
CA ALA A 245 -5.91 -15.41 -7.17
C ALA A 245 -7.31 -15.75 -6.63
N GLY A 246 -7.51 -15.68 -5.32
CA GLY A 246 -8.82 -15.87 -4.69
C GLY A 246 -9.86 -14.86 -5.19
N ALA A 247 -9.48 -13.59 -5.32
CA ALA A 247 -10.36 -12.53 -5.82
C ALA A 247 -10.70 -12.71 -7.30
N LEU A 248 -9.73 -13.05 -8.14
CA LEU A 248 -9.95 -13.31 -9.57
C LEU A 248 -10.85 -14.53 -9.80
N SER A 249 -10.69 -15.59 -9.00
CA SER A 249 -11.49 -16.81 -9.10
C SER A 249 -12.94 -16.62 -8.64
N SER A 250 -13.19 -15.76 -7.66
CA SER A 250 -14.52 -15.51 -7.07
C SER A 250 -15.35 -14.49 -7.83
N GLY A 251 -14.76 -13.72 -8.73
CA GLY A 251 -15.42 -12.62 -9.43
C GLY A 251 -15.91 -11.50 -8.51
N GLN A 252 -15.34 -11.38 -7.31
CA GLN A 252 -15.76 -10.40 -6.31
C GLN A 252 -15.50 -8.97 -6.79
N THR A 253 -16.60 -8.26 -7.06
CA THR A 253 -16.61 -6.78 -7.05
C THR A 253 -16.71 -6.30 -5.61
N ASP A 254 -16.05 -5.18 -5.26
CA ASP A 254 -16.14 -4.58 -3.92
C ASP A 254 -17.61 -4.33 -3.58
N PRO A 255 -18.15 -4.91 -2.48
CA PRO A 255 -19.55 -4.67 -2.08
C PRO A 255 -19.82 -3.21 -1.64
N ARG A 256 -18.79 -2.36 -1.61
CA ARG A 256 -18.88 -0.92 -1.32
C ARG A 256 -18.66 -0.05 -2.58
N ALA A 257 -18.61 -0.63 -3.79
CA ALA A 257 -18.50 0.12 -5.05
C ALA A 257 -19.83 0.78 -5.44
#